data_9f7774214558d3ba92594e1d2ba9ac3f
#
_entry.id   9f7774214558d3ba92594e1d2ba9ac3f
#
_cell.length_a   1.000
_cell.length_b   1.000
_cell.length_c   1.000
_cell.angle_alpha   90.00
_cell.angle_beta   90.00
_cell.angle_gamma   90.00
#
_symmetry.space_group_name_H-M   'P 1'
#
loop_
_entity.id
_entity.type
_entity.pdbx_description
1 polymer ?
#
loop_
_entity_poly.entity_id
_entity_poly.type
_entity_poly.pdbx_seq_one_letter_code
_entity_poly.pdbx_strand_id
1 'polypeptide(L)'
;MIAKTTIIISLMFCSTAMALTDKELTDVLTAIRTVESNNNPSAVGDNGNAIGVYQIWKSYWKDARQTSSIGGVYNDCFTPDYADRVVRAYMKRYATEKRLGREVTQEDIARIHNGGPNGYKKSATVKYWKKVQKVLNDR
;
A
#
# COMPACT_ATOMS: atom_id res chain seq x y z
N MET A 1 61.74 -18.14 -6.31
CA MET A 1 60.31 -18.25 -6.62
C MET A 1 59.54 -17.23 -5.80
N ILE A 2 59.01 -16.20 -6.42
CA ILE A 2 58.25 -15.15 -5.74
C ILE A 2 56.77 -15.49 -5.98
N ALA A 3 56.03 -15.90 -4.90
CA ALA A 3 54.60 -16.16 -4.96
C ALA A 3 53.86 -14.85 -5.10
N LYS A 4 53.11 -14.66 -6.20
CA LYS A 4 52.20 -13.54 -6.39
C LYS A 4 50.89 -13.84 -5.65
N THR A 5 50.71 -13.22 -4.50
CA THR A 5 49.42 -13.27 -3.77
C THR A 5 48.42 -12.34 -4.46
N THR A 6 47.45 -12.90 -5.14
CA THR A 6 46.32 -12.16 -5.73
C THR A 6 45.32 -11.87 -4.65
N ILE A 7 45.22 -10.61 -4.24
CA ILE A 7 44.18 -10.14 -3.32
C ILE A 7 42.90 -9.92 -4.14
N ILE A 8 41.92 -10.78 -3.97
CA ILE A 8 40.57 -10.58 -4.52
C ILE A 8 39.81 -9.66 -3.55
N ILE A 9 39.68 -8.37 -3.92
CA ILE A 9 38.80 -7.43 -3.23
C ILE A 9 37.40 -7.71 -3.72
N SER A 10 36.64 -8.44 -2.91
CA SER A 10 35.20 -8.60 -3.11
C SER A 10 34.52 -7.28 -2.75
N LEU A 11 34.14 -6.47 -3.75
CA LEU A 11 33.23 -5.34 -3.51
C LEU A 11 31.84 -5.91 -3.14
N MET A 12 31.55 -5.95 -1.86
CA MET A 12 30.17 -6.08 -1.39
C MET A 12 29.41 -4.81 -1.80
N PHE A 13 28.64 -4.87 -2.87
CA PHE A 13 27.59 -3.90 -3.12
C PHE A 13 26.56 -4.09 -2.00
N CYS A 14 26.68 -3.29 -0.94
CA CYS A 14 25.59 -3.09 0.00
C CYS A 14 24.52 -2.29 -0.76
N SER A 15 23.56 -2.99 -1.37
CA SER A 15 22.35 -2.37 -1.85
C SER A 15 21.62 -1.85 -0.62
N THR A 16 21.75 -0.57 -0.34
CA THR A 16 20.85 0.10 0.61
C THR A 16 19.49 0.16 -0.06
N ALA A 17 18.68 -0.87 0.17
CA ALA A 17 17.29 -0.81 -0.15
C ALA A 17 16.74 0.42 0.61
N MET A 18 16.05 1.31 -0.08
CA MET A 18 15.51 2.54 0.50
C MET A 18 14.06 2.30 0.90
N ALA A 19 13.70 2.68 2.12
CA ALA A 19 12.31 2.67 2.57
C ALA A 19 11.41 3.42 1.59
N LEU A 20 10.14 2.98 1.48
CA LEU A 20 9.13 3.59 0.60
C LEU A 20 9.03 5.09 0.89
N THR A 21 9.26 5.91 -0.11
CA THR A 21 9.15 7.37 -0.01
C THR A 21 7.69 7.84 0.05
N ASP A 22 7.45 9.04 0.60
CA ASP A 22 6.10 9.64 0.59
C ASP A 22 5.54 9.80 -0.83
N LYS A 23 6.41 10.07 -1.80
CA LYS A 23 6.03 10.15 -3.21
C LYS A 23 5.54 8.80 -3.72
N GLU A 24 6.30 7.74 -3.51
CA GLU A 24 5.92 6.37 -3.93
C GLU A 24 4.63 5.90 -3.25
N LEU A 25 4.46 6.23 -1.96
CA LEU A 25 3.20 5.96 -1.26
C LEU A 25 2.04 6.73 -1.91
N THR A 26 2.20 8.02 -2.18
CA THR A 26 1.17 8.84 -2.83
C THR A 26 0.84 8.32 -4.23
N ASP A 27 1.83 7.92 -5.01
CA ASP A 27 1.65 7.38 -6.36
C ASP A 27 0.83 6.08 -6.34
N VAL A 28 1.17 5.13 -5.46
CA VAL A 28 0.41 3.88 -5.36
C VAL A 28 -0.99 4.09 -4.81
N LEU A 29 -1.21 5.00 -3.86
CA LEU A 29 -2.54 5.33 -3.37
C LEU A 29 -3.40 5.95 -4.47
N THR A 30 -2.84 6.81 -5.31
CA THR A 30 -3.56 7.37 -6.46
C THR A 30 -3.91 6.29 -7.50
N ALA A 31 -3.02 5.34 -7.74
CA ALA A 31 -3.31 4.21 -8.62
C ALA A 31 -4.41 3.29 -8.05
N ILE A 32 -4.42 3.06 -6.74
CA ILE A 32 -5.49 2.33 -6.05
C ILE A 32 -6.85 3.00 -6.26
N ARG A 33 -6.95 4.33 -6.06
CA ARG A 33 -8.20 5.08 -6.32
C ARG A 33 -8.71 4.90 -7.75
N THR A 34 -7.79 4.87 -8.72
CA THR A 34 -8.14 4.63 -10.12
C THR A 34 -8.70 3.23 -10.33
N VAL A 35 -8.04 2.20 -9.76
CA VAL A 35 -8.48 0.80 -9.88
C VAL A 35 -9.81 0.56 -9.18
N GLU A 36 -10.02 1.14 -7.98
CA GLU A 36 -11.20 0.90 -7.15
C GLU A 36 -12.47 1.58 -7.69
N SER A 37 -12.36 2.81 -8.16
CA SER A 37 -13.53 3.62 -8.47
C SER A 37 -13.39 4.53 -9.67
N ASN A 38 -12.27 4.47 -10.40
CA ASN A 38 -11.89 5.49 -11.36
C ASN A 38 -11.92 6.90 -10.74
N ASN A 39 -11.48 6.99 -9.49
CA ASN A 39 -11.42 8.21 -8.71
C ASN A 39 -12.80 8.88 -8.46
N ASN A 40 -13.87 8.09 -8.45
CA ASN A 40 -15.24 8.59 -8.20
C ASN A 40 -15.53 8.65 -6.68
N PRO A 41 -15.70 9.83 -6.08
CA PRO A 41 -15.96 9.96 -4.65
C PRO A 41 -17.32 9.43 -4.22
N SER A 42 -18.28 9.36 -5.15
CA SER A 42 -19.64 8.85 -4.87
C SER A 42 -19.80 7.34 -5.13
N ALA A 43 -18.71 6.65 -5.46
CA ALA A 43 -18.76 5.22 -5.78
C ALA A 43 -19.23 4.39 -4.58
N VAL A 44 -20.14 3.46 -4.86
CA VAL A 44 -20.64 2.47 -3.91
C VAL A 44 -20.55 1.11 -4.58
N GLY A 45 -19.84 0.17 -3.96
CA GLY A 45 -19.61 -1.18 -4.48
C GLY A 45 -19.93 -2.26 -3.45
N ASP A 46 -19.68 -3.51 -3.84
CA ASP A 46 -19.89 -4.69 -2.99
C ASP A 46 -21.24 -4.69 -2.25
N ASN A 47 -22.32 -4.47 -3.01
CA ASN A 47 -23.69 -4.40 -2.48
C ASN A 47 -23.87 -3.35 -1.36
N GLY A 48 -23.21 -2.22 -1.46
CA GLY A 48 -23.28 -1.13 -0.48
C GLY A 48 -22.24 -1.20 0.64
N ASN A 49 -21.37 -2.20 0.65
CA ASN A 49 -20.38 -2.39 1.71
C ASN A 49 -19.07 -1.62 1.50
N ALA A 50 -18.80 -1.16 0.28
CA ALA A 50 -17.60 -0.41 -0.09
C ALA A 50 -17.96 0.99 -0.59
N ILE A 51 -17.32 2.04 -0.07
CA ILE A 51 -17.67 3.42 -0.37
C ILE A 51 -16.46 4.29 -0.73
N GLY A 52 -16.72 5.29 -1.58
CA GLY A 52 -15.79 6.36 -1.92
C GLY A 52 -14.68 5.92 -2.87
N VAL A 53 -13.72 6.82 -3.06
CA VAL A 53 -12.63 6.64 -4.05
C VAL A 53 -11.78 5.39 -3.80
N TYR A 54 -11.63 4.97 -2.55
CA TYR A 54 -10.85 3.78 -2.15
C TYR A 54 -11.70 2.53 -1.93
N GLN A 55 -13.02 2.60 -2.08
CA GLN A 55 -13.93 1.48 -1.80
C GLN A 55 -13.71 0.89 -0.40
N ILE A 56 -13.75 1.78 0.61
CA ILE A 56 -13.48 1.43 2.01
C ILE A 56 -14.68 0.71 2.62
N TRP A 57 -14.44 -0.44 3.21
CA TRP A 57 -15.42 -1.16 4.04
C TRP A 57 -15.47 -0.58 5.45
N LYS A 58 -16.64 -0.67 6.09
CA LYS A 58 -16.82 -0.18 7.47
C LYS A 58 -15.86 -0.85 8.47
N SER A 59 -15.54 -2.13 8.28
CA SER A 59 -14.56 -2.86 9.08
C SER A 59 -13.13 -2.30 8.91
N TYR A 60 -12.74 -1.98 7.68
CA TYR A 60 -11.46 -1.33 7.37
C TYR A 60 -11.35 0.04 8.06
N TRP A 61 -12.39 0.87 7.94
CA TRP A 61 -12.45 2.17 8.59
C TRP A 61 -12.35 2.08 10.12
N LYS A 62 -13.08 1.14 10.75
CA LYS A 62 -13.00 0.90 12.20
C LYS A 62 -11.59 0.50 12.61
N ASP A 63 -10.96 -0.38 11.85
CA ASP A 63 -9.62 -0.89 12.13
C ASP A 63 -8.55 0.21 12.00
N ALA A 64 -8.60 1.03 10.94
CA ALA A 64 -7.69 2.17 10.75
C ALA A 64 -7.74 3.16 11.94
N ARG A 65 -8.90 3.32 12.58
CA ARG A 65 -9.10 4.26 13.69
C ARG A 65 -8.59 3.77 15.03
N GLN A 66 -8.40 2.47 15.22
CA GLN A 66 -7.98 1.91 16.51
C GLN A 66 -6.62 2.42 16.98
N THR A 67 -5.74 2.76 16.06
CA THR A 67 -4.37 3.20 16.37
C THR A 67 -4.07 4.62 15.88
N SER A 68 -5.12 5.35 15.49
CA SER A 68 -4.99 6.71 14.97
C SER A 68 -5.99 7.64 15.64
N SER A 69 -5.70 8.94 15.64
CA SER A 69 -6.58 9.99 16.16
C SER A 69 -7.57 10.53 15.10
N ILE A 70 -7.86 9.76 14.04
CA ILE A 70 -8.80 10.18 13.02
C ILE A 70 -10.21 10.21 13.60
N GLY A 71 -10.81 11.40 13.67
CA GLY A 71 -12.21 11.58 14.03
C GLY A 71 -13.18 11.20 12.91
N GLY A 72 -14.39 11.73 12.95
CA GLY A 72 -15.39 11.58 11.89
C GLY A 72 -16.20 10.29 11.96
N VAL A 73 -17.03 10.10 10.95
CA VAL A 73 -17.93 8.95 10.78
C VAL A 73 -17.61 8.19 9.49
N TYR A 74 -18.13 6.97 9.35
CA TYR A 74 -17.83 6.12 8.20
C TYR A 74 -18.19 6.79 6.86
N ASN A 75 -19.31 7.50 6.80
CA ASN A 75 -19.74 8.18 5.58
C ASN A 75 -18.81 9.31 5.14
N ASP A 76 -17.93 9.81 6.01
CA ASP A 76 -16.90 10.78 5.62
C ASP A 76 -15.89 10.17 4.61
N CYS A 77 -15.85 8.83 4.47
CA CYS A 77 -15.07 8.14 3.45
C CYS A 77 -15.52 8.46 2.00
N PHE A 78 -16.68 9.09 1.80
CA PHE A 78 -17.03 9.69 0.51
C PHE A 78 -16.22 10.95 0.19
N THR A 79 -15.64 11.61 1.20
CA THR A 79 -14.73 12.74 1.02
C THR A 79 -13.32 12.21 0.73
N PRO A 80 -12.73 12.50 -0.45
CA PRO A 80 -11.43 11.93 -0.85
C PRO A 80 -10.30 12.16 0.15
N ASP A 81 -10.17 13.37 0.72
CA ASP A 81 -9.11 13.68 1.69
C ASP A 81 -9.29 12.92 3.01
N TYR A 82 -10.53 12.72 3.44
CA TYR A 82 -10.78 11.89 4.62
C TYR A 82 -10.47 10.43 4.35
N ALA A 83 -10.90 9.90 3.21
CA ALA A 83 -10.61 8.53 2.79
C ALA A 83 -9.10 8.27 2.69
N ASP A 84 -8.33 9.23 2.15
CA ASP A 84 -6.87 9.16 2.08
C ASP A 84 -6.25 9.04 3.48
N ARG A 85 -6.69 9.84 4.44
CA ARG A 85 -6.22 9.73 5.82
C ARG A 85 -6.54 8.38 6.46
N VAL A 86 -7.72 7.82 6.19
CA VAL A 86 -8.11 6.48 6.65
C VAL A 86 -7.18 5.41 6.09
N VAL A 87 -6.92 5.44 4.77
CA VAL A 87 -6.04 4.46 4.12
C VAL A 87 -4.61 4.58 4.63
N ARG A 88 -4.08 5.80 4.77
CA ARG A 88 -2.73 6.03 5.33
C ARG A 88 -2.62 5.52 6.77
N ALA A 89 -3.62 5.73 7.61
CA ALA A 89 -3.64 5.19 8.98
C ALA A 89 -3.64 3.66 8.99
N TYR A 90 -4.41 3.04 8.09
CA TYR A 90 -4.43 1.59 7.93
C TYR A 90 -3.06 1.06 7.50
N MET A 91 -2.41 1.70 6.53
CA MET A 91 -1.07 1.34 6.06
C MET A 91 -0.01 1.54 7.15
N LYS A 92 -0.08 2.65 7.90
CA LYS A 92 0.83 2.89 9.04
C LYS A 92 0.74 1.78 10.10
N ARG A 93 -0.42 1.16 10.26
CA ARG A 93 -0.62 0.04 11.16
C ARG A 93 -0.08 -1.28 10.59
N TYR A 94 -0.34 -1.56 9.33
CA TYR A 94 -0.16 -2.91 8.78
C TYR A 94 0.97 -3.06 7.76
N ALA A 95 1.34 -2.02 7.04
CA ALA A 95 2.43 -2.02 6.08
C ALA A 95 3.71 -1.51 6.74
N THR A 96 4.30 -2.33 7.62
CA THR A 96 5.52 -1.98 8.35
C THR A 96 6.61 -3.03 8.17
N GLU A 97 7.86 -2.59 8.15
CA GLU A 97 9.01 -3.50 8.05
C GLU A 97 9.00 -4.55 9.15
N LYS A 98 8.61 -4.15 10.37
CA LYS A 98 8.49 -5.07 11.51
C LYS A 98 7.51 -6.22 11.23
N ARG A 99 6.37 -5.95 10.59
CA ARG A 99 5.38 -6.98 10.27
C ARG A 99 5.78 -7.82 9.06
N LEU A 100 6.36 -7.21 8.04
CA LEU A 100 6.71 -7.88 6.79
C LEU A 100 8.06 -8.62 6.88
N GLY A 101 8.91 -8.24 7.84
CA GLY A 101 10.27 -8.79 7.97
C GLY A 101 11.25 -8.29 6.90
N ARG A 102 10.86 -7.28 6.14
CA ARG A 102 11.63 -6.63 5.06
C ARG A 102 11.06 -5.24 4.78
N GLU A 103 11.71 -4.49 3.93
CA GLU A 103 11.20 -3.20 3.46
C GLU A 103 9.84 -3.33 2.78
N VAL A 104 9.02 -2.30 2.98
CA VAL A 104 7.69 -2.20 2.39
C VAL A 104 7.78 -1.67 0.97
N THR A 105 7.03 -2.28 0.05
CA THR A 105 6.96 -1.90 -1.36
C THR A 105 5.58 -1.36 -1.73
N GLN A 106 5.46 -0.72 -2.89
CA GLN A 106 4.16 -0.33 -3.45
C GLN A 106 3.23 -1.53 -3.68
N GLU A 107 3.80 -2.70 -4.03
CA GLU A 107 3.04 -3.95 -4.13
C GLU A 107 2.40 -4.33 -2.80
N ASP A 108 3.15 -4.22 -1.69
CA ASP A 108 2.63 -4.53 -0.36
C ASP A 108 1.46 -3.62 0.00
N ILE A 109 1.59 -2.31 -0.26
CA ILE A 109 0.52 -1.33 -0.03
C ILE A 109 -0.76 -1.73 -0.78
N ALA A 110 -0.65 -2.00 -2.07
CA ALA A 110 -1.80 -2.39 -2.88
C ALA A 110 -2.44 -3.71 -2.42
N ARG A 111 -1.62 -4.70 -2.12
CA ARG A 111 -2.10 -6.03 -1.71
C ARG A 111 -2.68 -6.04 -0.29
N ILE A 112 -2.14 -5.23 0.63
CA ILE A 112 -2.72 -5.04 1.97
C ILE A 112 -4.04 -4.28 1.87
N HIS A 113 -4.14 -3.26 1.00
CA HIS A 113 -5.41 -2.59 0.77
C HIS A 113 -6.51 -3.55 0.31
N ASN A 114 -6.21 -4.38 -0.67
CA ASN A 114 -7.18 -5.33 -1.25
C ASN A 114 -7.47 -6.55 -0.36
N GLY A 115 -6.47 -7.12 0.28
CA GLY A 115 -6.55 -8.41 0.96
C GLY A 115 -6.49 -8.36 2.49
N GLY A 116 -6.45 -7.16 3.08
CA GLY A 116 -6.31 -6.99 4.54
C GLY A 116 -4.86 -7.11 5.03
N PRO A 117 -4.64 -7.16 6.36
CA PRO A 117 -3.31 -7.10 6.96
C PRO A 117 -2.30 -8.11 6.41
N ASN A 118 -2.76 -9.27 5.97
CA ASN A 118 -1.94 -10.34 5.38
C ASN A 118 -2.03 -10.38 3.84
N GLY A 119 -2.65 -9.38 3.22
CA GLY A 119 -2.83 -9.31 1.77
C GLY A 119 -1.53 -9.47 0.99
N TYR A 120 -0.43 -8.90 1.49
CA TYR A 120 0.89 -8.95 0.86
C TYR A 120 1.42 -10.37 0.55
N LYS A 121 0.94 -11.37 1.25
CA LYS A 121 1.33 -12.79 1.06
C LYS A 121 0.23 -13.69 0.50
N LYS A 122 -0.97 -13.15 0.22
CA LYS A 122 -2.08 -13.93 -0.36
C LYS A 122 -1.95 -14.00 -1.89
N SER A 123 -2.00 -15.20 -2.46
CA SER A 123 -2.00 -15.38 -3.92
C SER A 123 -3.18 -14.66 -4.61
N ALA A 124 -4.33 -14.60 -3.94
CA ALA A 124 -5.54 -13.94 -4.45
C ALA A 124 -5.35 -12.43 -4.74
N THR A 125 -4.41 -11.74 -4.07
CA THR A 125 -4.17 -10.31 -4.26
C THR A 125 -3.19 -9.97 -5.39
N VAL A 126 -2.51 -10.96 -5.97
CA VAL A 126 -1.53 -10.75 -7.05
C VAL A 126 -2.19 -10.15 -8.30
N LYS A 127 -3.38 -10.64 -8.65
CA LYS A 127 -4.15 -10.11 -9.80
C LYS A 127 -4.55 -8.64 -9.58
N TYR A 128 -4.88 -8.27 -8.35
CA TYR A 128 -5.16 -6.88 -8.01
C TYR A 128 -3.92 -6.00 -8.17
N TRP A 129 -2.78 -6.44 -7.63
CA TRP A 129 -1.52 -5.73 -7.81
C TRP A 129 -1.19 -5.47 -9.28
N LYS A 130 -1.36 -6.43 -10.17
CA LYS A 130 -1.12 -6.25 -11.60
C LYS A 130 -1.95 -5.11 -12.21
N LYS A 131 -3.19 -4.91 -11.74
CA LYS A 131 -4.03 -3.78 -12.17
C LYS A 131 -3.47 -2.45 -11.68
N VAL A 132 -3.08 -2.38 -10.41
CA VAL A 132 -2.47 -1.18 -9.82
C VAL A 132 -1.15 -0.84 -10.50
N GLN A 133 -0.28 -1.84 -10.71
CA GLN A 133 1.00 -1.69 -11.37
C GLN A 133 0.85 -1.14 -12.80
N LYS A 134 -0.15 -1.61 -13.54
CA LYS A 134 -0.45 -1.07 -14.86
C LYS A 134 -0.75 0.43 -14.81
N VAL A 135 -1.59 0.88 -13.88
CA VAL A 135 -1.90 2.30 -13.70
C VAL A 135 -0.67 3.11 -13.32
N LEU A 136 0.22 2.55 -12.48
CA LEU A 136 1.49 3.21 -12.13
C LEU A 136 2.42 3.40 -13.34
N ASN A 137 2.47 2.42 -14.22
CA ASN A 137 3.36 2.43 -15.40
C ASN A 137 2.81 3.32 -16.54
N ASP A 138 1.51 3.56 -16.59
CA ASP A 138 0.85 4.37 -17.63
C ASP A 138 0.87 5.89 -17.31
N ARG A 139 1.58 6.33 -16.26
CA ARG A 139 1.68 7.74 -15.81
C ARG A 139 2.86 8.49 -16.38
#